data_d3bf05477368d732af3a64a51d85e4a9
#
_entry.id   d3bf05477368d732af3a64a51d85e4a9
#
_cell.length_a   1.000
_cell.length_b   1.000
_cell.length_c   1.000
_cell.angle_alpha   90.00
_cell.angle_beta   90.00
_cell.angle_gamma   90.00
#
_symmetry.space_group_name_H-M   'P 1'
#
loop_
_entity.id
_entity.type
_entity.pdbx_description
1 polymer ?
#
loop_
_entity_poly.entity_id
_entity_poly.type
_entity_poly.pdbx_seq_one_letter_code
_entity_poly.pdbx_strand_id
1 'polypeptide(L)'
;MPTSTLAASPKQRQQTPVTAEAAALALAPRLFQQAPYSDYEGGFPTEEFEWLREAGLLAAPLATTLGGSGLGEAEQVYALLSTLRHIGRGNLAVGRLYEGHVNALQLFQRFGRPDQISHWAADALAGHLFGVWNTEAEDGVRLEPLPNGRFRLQGSKTFGSGAGHVTRPLLTGALPDGGWQMLILPLDLQQPEYNTSFWQPLGMRASASFQVNLSGLEIEATDLLGKPGDYYQQPWFSGGAIRFAAVQVGGAEAIFDETTRFLRAVGRTDDPYQRQRLGEMSMLIATGQHWLRAAAEFVKRPGAATSPTLPSYAEATVAHANLMRSVVEDLCLRLLALAERCVGARGLLRPEPFERLHRDLTHYLRQPAPDAALADAGRYALAHDIPAHRLWT
;
A
#
# COMPACT_ATOMS: atom_id res chain seq x y z
N MET A 1 -12.12 -51.11 -49.14
CA MET A 1 -12.70 -50.03 -48.30
C MET A 1 -11.68 -49.58 -47.32
N PRO A 2 -11.16 -48.36 -47.37
CA PRO A 2 -10.18 -47.86 -46.37
C PRO A 2 -10.95 -47.24 -45.20
N THR A 3 -10.57 -47.67 -44.00
CA THR A 3 -11.02 -47.18 -42.70
C THR A 3 -10.43 -45.78 -42.41
N SER A 4 -11.32 -44.79 -42.28
CA SER A 4 -11.00 -43.43 -41.93
C SER A 4 -10.64 -43.36 -40.42
N THR A 5 -9.42 -43.01 -40.10
CA THR A 5 -8.96 -42.71 -38.74
C THR A 5 -9.29 -41.26 -38.46
N LEU A 6 -10.24 -40.99 -37.59
CA LEU A 6 -10.54 -39.66 -37.06
C LEU A 6 -9.40 -39.18 -36.20
N ALA A 7 -8.70 -38.14 -36.65
CA ALA A 7 -7.69 -37.42 -35.85
C ALA A 7 -8.37 -36.70 -34.67
N ALA A 8 -7.93 -37.00 -33.46
CA ALA A 8 -8.37 -36.32 -32.24
C ALA A 8 -7.90 -34.85 -32.25
N SER A 9 -8.83 -33.91 -32.11
CA SER A 9 -8.56 -32.47 -31.94
C SER A 9 -7.66 -32.23 -30.73
N PRO A 10 -6.68 -31.32 -30.80
CA PRO A 10 -5.84 -31.00 -29.68
C PRO A 10 -6.69 -30.35 -28.59
N LYS A 11 -6.69 -30.94 -27.38
CA LYS A 11 -7.28 -30.35 -26.19
C LYS A 11 -6.63 -28.99 -25.98
N GLN A 12 -7.37 -27.88 -26.09
CA GLN A 12 -6.99 -26.58 -25.63
C GLN A 12 -6.57 -26.72 -24.14
N ARG A 13 -5.31 -26.49 -23.84
CA ARG A 13 -4.85 -26.31 -22.47
C ARG A 13 -5.56 -25.09 -21.92
N GLN A 14 -6.51 -25.27 -21.02
CA GLN A 14 -7.03 -24.21 -20.18
C GLN A 14 -5.84 -23.62 -19.42
N GLN A 15 -5.40 -22.43 -19.81
CA GLN A 15 -4.41 -21.69 -19.05
C GLN A 15 -5.04 -21.35 -17.69
N THR A 16 -4.44 -21.86 -16.62
CA THR A 16 -4.84 -21.46 -15.27
C THR A 16 -4.72 -19.93 -15.17
N PRO A 17 -5.74 -19.21 -14.68
CA PRO A 17 -5.66 -17.76 -14.53
C PRO A 17 -4.40 -17.38 -13.72
N VAL A 18 -3.65 -16.40 -14.21
CA VAL A 18 -2.46 -15.89 -13.52
C VAL A 18 -2.95 -15.19 -12.24
N THR A 19 -2.40 -15.59 -11.08
CA THR A 19 -2.76 -14.94 -9.82
C THR A 19 -2.19 -13.52 -9.74
N ALA A 20 -2.81 -12.63 -8.94
CA ALA A 20 -2.33 -11.26 -8.75
C ALA A 20 -0.88 -11.23 -8.23
N GLU A 21 -0.51 -12.15 -7.33
CA GLU A 21 0.86 -12.29 -6.83
C GLU A 21 1.83 -12.67 -7.95
N ALA A 22 1.48 -13.64 -8.79
CA ALA A 22 2.32 -14.05 -9.92
C ALA A 22 2.47 -12.95 -10.97
N ALA A 23 1.40 -12.18 -11.23
CA ALA A 23 1.44 -11.01 -12.12
C ALA A 23 2.37 -9.92 -11.57
N ALA A 24 2.28 -9.58 -10.28
CA ALA A 24 3.13 -8.61 -9.63
C ALA A 24 4.60 -9.04 -9.63
N LEU A 25 4.88 -10.33 -9.35
CA LEU A 25 6.23 -10.89 -9.42
C LEU A 25 6.83 -10.76 -10.83
N ALA A 26 6.04 -11.07 -11.87
CA ALA A 26 6.47 -10.96 -13.26
C ALA A 26 6.73 -9.51 -13.69
N LEU A 27 5.95 -8.55 -13.16
CA LEU A 27 6.11 -7.12 -13.46
C LEU A 27 7.28 -6.46 -12.72
N ALA A 28 7.69 -6.97 -11.56
CA ALA A 28 8.68 -6.31 -10.70
C ALA A 28 9.99 -5.93 -11.43
N PRO A 29 10.62 -6.77 -12.30
CA PRO A 29 11.81 -6.37 -13.03
C PRO A 29 11.57 -5.21 -14.00
N ARG A 30 10.40 -5.17 -14.66
CA ARG A 30 10.02 -4.11 -15.59
C ARG A 30 9.76 -2.79 -14.86
N LEU A 31 9.07 -2.85 -13.72
CA LEU A 31 8.87 -1.70 -12.84
C LEU A 31 10.19 -1.12 -12.36
N PHE A 32 11.15 -1.98 -12.00
CA PHE A 32 12.47 -1.57 -11.54
C PHE A 32 13.27 -0.83 -12.62
N GLN A 33 13.22 -1.33 -13.86
CA GLN A 33 13.89 -0.72 -15.01
C GLN A 33 13.28 0.63 -15.41
N GLN A 34 11.96 0.78 -15.26
CA GLN A 34 11.23 2.01 -15.62
C GLN A 34 11.32 3.10 -14.55
N ALA A 35 11.51 2.74 -13.29
CA ALA A 35 11.47 3.66 -12.15
C ALA A 35 12.36 4.92 -12.27
N PRO A 36 13.57 4.90 -12.89
CA PRO A 36 14.37 6.11 -13.06
C PRO A 36 13.72 7.20 -13.92
N TYR A 37 12.83 6.84 -14.84
CA TYR A 37 12.21 7.78 -15.80
C TYR A 37 11.11 8.63 -15.14
N SER A 38 10.51 8.16 -14.06
CA SER A 38 9.53 8.92 -13.28
C SER A 38 10.13 9.57 -12.02
N ASP A 39 11.42 9.33 -11.69
CA ASP A 39 12.09 9.83 -10.47
C ASP A 39 12.50 11.30 -10.58
N TYR A 40 11.51 12.18 -10.72
CA TYR A 40 11.66 13.63 -10.64
C TYR A 40 10.56 14.23 -9.76
N GLU A 41 10.75 15.46 -9.31
CA GLU A 41 9.80 16.15 -8.44
C GLU A 41 8.44 16.31 -9.12
N GLY A 42 7.40 15.74 -8.50
CA GLY A 42 6.06 15.72 -9.07
C GLY A 42 5.87 14.69 -10.18
N GLY A 43 6.84 13.81 -10.42
CA GLY A 43 6.70 12.70 -11.37
C GLY A 43 5.58 11.73 -10.95
N PHE A 44 5.00 11.06 -11.95
CA PHE A 44 4.03 10.00 -11.75
C PHE A 44 4.35 8.82 -12.67
N PRO A 45 4.27 7.57 -12.18
CA PRO A 45 4.63 6.37 -12.94
C PRO A 45 3.49 5.91 -13.85
N THR A 46 3.17 6.69 -14.88
CA THR A 46 2.02 6.49 -15.77
C THR A 46 2.07 5.13 -16.47
N GLU A 47 3.22 4.80 -17.08
CA GLU A 47 3.37 3.54 -17.82
C GLU A 47 3.25 2.33 -16.88
N GLU A 48 3.81 2.43 -15.68
CA GLU A 48 3.74 1.37 -14.68
C GLU A 48 2.29 1.10 -14.25
N PHE A 49 1.46 2.14 -14.12
CA PHE A 49 0.03 1.96 -13.82
C PHE A 49 -0.76 1.37 -15.00
N GLU A 50 -0.37 1.67 -16.26
CA GLU A 50 -0.94 0.97 -17.42
C GLU A 50 -0.63 -0.53 -17.38
N TRP A 51 0.61 -0.91 -17.04
CA TRP A 51 0.95 -2.33 -16.91
C TRP A 51 0.23 -3.02 -15.75
N LEU A 52 0.02 -2.33 -14.62
CA LEU A 52 -0.81 -2.86 -13.53
C LEU A 52 -2.25 -3.07 -13.98
N ARG A 53 -2.82 -2.13 -14.74
CA ARG A 53 -4.16 -2.23 -15.30
C ARG A 53 -4.28 -3.40 -16.28
N GLU A 54 -3.36 -3.51 -17.24
CA GLU A 54 -3.30 -4.61 -18.22
C GLU A 54 -3.17 -5.97 -17.55
N ALA A 55 -2.44 -6.06 -16.45
CA ALA A 55 -2.29 -7.27 -15.63
C ALA A 55 -3.49 -7.55 -14.72
N GLY A 56 -4.55 -6.72 -14.73
CA GLY A 56 -5.75 -6.87 -13.91
C GLY A 56 -5.53 -6.52 -12.43
N LEU A 57 -4.39 -5.94 -12.07
CA LEU A 57 -4.04 -5.67 -10.68
C LEU A 57 -4.89 -4.55 -10.07
N LEU A 58 -5.38 -3.57 -10.86
CA LEU A 58 -6.24 -2.51 -10.33
C LEU A 58 -7.60 -3.04 -9.88
N ALA A 59 -8.15 -4.03 -10.56
CA ALA A 59 -9.41 -4.68 -10.15
C ALA A 59 -9.21 -5.82 -9.15
N ALA A 60 -7.99 -6.34 -8.98
CA ALA A 60 -7.71 -7.51 -8.15
C ALA A 60 -8.21 -7.40 -6.70
N PRO A 61 -8.17 -6.22 -6.02
CA PRO A 61 -8.66 -6.09 -4.65
C PRO A 61 -10.18 -6.16 -4.47
N LEU A 62 -10.96 -6.08 -5.56
CA LEU A 62 -12.41 -6.29 -5.50
C LEU A 62 -12.73 -7.73 -5.16
N ALA A 63 -13.84 -7.94 -4.44
CA ALA A 63 -14.41 -9.26 -4.21
C ALA A 63 -14.70 -9.98 -5.54
N THR A 64 -14.64 -11.30 -5.52
CA THR A 64 -14.93 -12.12 -6.72
C THR A 64 -16.34 -11.90 -7.25
N THR A 65 -17.30 -11.66 -6.38
CA THR A 65 -18.69 -11.31 -6.73
C THR A 65 -18.83 -9.95 -7.43
N LEU A 66 -17.82 -9.10 -7.35
CA LEU A 66 -17.76 -7.77 -7.99
C LEU A 66 -16.85 -7.76 -9.24
N GLY A 67 -16.39 -8.92 -9.70
CA GLY A 67 -15.54 -9.05 -10.88
C GLY A 67 -14.03 -8.93 -10.61
N GLY A 68 -13.61 -8.81 -9.36
CA GLY A 68 -12.20 -8.86 -8.97
C GLY A 68 -11.67 -10.29 -8.77
N SER A 69 -10.46 -10.41 -8.24
CA SER A 69 -9.87 -11.72 -7.89
C SER A 69 -9.97 -12.05 -6.41
N GLY A 70 -10.65 -11.24 -5.60
CA GLY A 70 -10.77 -11.42 -4.15
C GLY A 70 -9.51 -11.09 -3.36
N LEU A 71 -8.55 -10.40 -3.94
CA LEU A 71 -7.27 -10.07 -3.28
C LEU A 71 -7.45 -9.25 -1.98
N GLY A 72 -8.60 -8.56 -1.82
CA GLY A 72 -8.98 -7.84 -0.60
C GLY A 72 -9.65 -8.71 0.47
N GLU A 73 -9.96 -9.97 0.19
CA GLU A 73 -10.66 -10.88 1.10
C GLU A 73 -9.72 -11.44 2.18
N ALA A 74 -10.27 -11.85 3.32
CA ALA A 74 -9.49 -12.30 4.48
C ALA A 74 -8.56 -13.49 4.16
N GLU A 75 -9.02 -14.43 3.35
CA GLU A 75 -8.28 -15.63 2.94
C GLU A 75 -7.10 -15.28 2.03
N GLN A 76 -7.15 -14.13 1.35
CA GLN A 76 -6.15 -13.67 0.40
C GLN A 76 -5.15 -12.67 0.98
N VAL A 77 -5.16 -12.40 2.28
CA VAL A 77 -4.29 -11.37 2.91
C VAL A 77 -2.81 -11.63 2.62
N TYR A 78 -2.34 -12.88 2.67
CA TYR A 78 -0.93 -13.16 2.32
C TYR A 78 -0.62 -12.86 0.86
N ALA A 79 -1.52 -13.24 -0.06
CA ALA A 79 -1.36 -12.93 -1.48
C ALA A 79 -1.36 -11.41 -1.72
N LEU A 80 -2.21 -10.65 -1.01
CA LEU A 80 -2.21 -9.19 -1.04
C LEU A 80 -0.87 -8.61 -0.58
N LEU A 81 -0.38 -9.02 0.59
CA LEU A 81 0.89 -8.54 1.12
C LEU A 81 2.07 -8.91 0.22
N SER A 82 2.06 -10.12 -0.35
CA SER A 82 3.07 -10.57 -1.31
C SER A 82 3.02 -9.77 -2.63
N THR A 83 1.81 -9.47 -3.14
CA THR A 83 1.61 -8.61 -4.30
C THR A 83 2.20 -7.21 -4.05
N LEU A 84 1.87 -6.58 -2.93
CA LEU A 84 2.39 -5.26 -2.51
C LEU A 84 3.93 -5.29 -2.37
N ARG A 85 4.49 -6.35 -1.79
CA ARG A 85 5.94 -6.56 -1.67
C ARG A 85 6.61 -6.62 -3.04
N HIS A 86 6.07 -7.39 -3.99
CA HIS A 86 6.65 -7.51 -5.33
C HIS A 86 6.58 -6.19 -6.11
N ILE A 87 5.46 -5.45 -6.01
CA ILE A 87 5.36 -4.12 -6.62
C ILE A 87 6.36 -3.15 -5.96
N GLY A 88 6.46 -3.14 -4.63
CA GLY A 88 7.42 -2.32 -3.89
C GLY A 88 8.88 -2.63 -4.22
N ARG A 89 9.21 -3.93 -4.46
CA ARG A 89 10.53 -4.36 -4.93
C ARG A 89 10.84 -3.82 -6.33
N GLY A 90 9.84 -3.69 -7.18
CA GLY A 90 10.00 -3.07 -8.50
C GLY A 90 10.13 -1.54 -8.41
N ASN A 91 9.20 -0.88 -7.72
CA ASN A 91 9.18 0.57 -7.58
C ASN A 91 8.39 0.97 -6.32
N LEU A 92 9.05 1.60 -5.35
CA LEU A 92 8.44 2.01 -4.08
C LEU A 92 7.32 3.05 -4.26
N ALA A 93 7.47 3.98 -5.21
CA ALA A 93 6.43 4.98 -5.49
C ALA A 93 5.17 4.31 -6.07
N VAL A 94 5.32 3.36 -7.00
CA VAL A 94 4.20 2.54 -7.51
C VAL A 94 3.57 1.74 -6.37
N GLY A 95 4.39 1.10 -5.52
CA GLY A 95 3.91 0.34 -4.36
C GLY A 95 3.08 1.19 -3.40
N ARG A 96 3.52 2.42 -3.11
CA ARG A 96 2.78 3.37 -2.26
C ARG A 96 1.43 3.78 -2.87
N LEU A 97 1.44 4.10 -4.16
CA LEU A 97 0.23 4.51 -4.88
C LEU A 97 -0.76 3.34 -4.99
N TYR A 98 -0.27 2.15 -5.33
CA TYR A 98 -1.09 0.95 -5.40
C TYR A 98 -1.64 0.52 -4.02
N GLU A 99 -0.85 0.68 -2.94
CA GLU A 99 -1.34 0.47 -1.57
C GLU A 99 -2.51 1.41 -1.24
N GLY A 100 -2.41 2.69 -1.62
CA GLY A 100 -3.51 3.65 -1.45
C GLY A 100 -4.77 3.28 -2.25
N HIS A 101 -4.58 2.76 -3.47
CA HIS A 101 -5.66 2.23 -4.29
C HIS A 101 -6.35 1.03 -3.62
N VAL A 102 -5.58 0.03 -3.18
CA VAL A 102 -6.09 -1.12 -2.43
C VAL A 102 -6.87 -0.68 -1.19
N ASN A 103 -6.34 0.27 -0.44
CA ASN A 103 -6.99 0.79 0.77
C ASN A 103 -8.36 1.40 0.47
N ALA A 104 -8.46 2.24 -0.56
CA ALA A 104 -9.73 2.83 -0.98
C ALA A 104 -10.76 1.77 -1.40
N LEU A 105 -10.32 0.75 -2.16
CA LEU A 105 -11.19 -0.35 -2.56
C LEU A 105 -11.70 -1.17 -1.36
N GLN A 106 -10.84 -1.45 -0.38
CA GLN A 106 -11.26 -2.13 0.84
C GLN A 106 -12.26 -1.29 1.66
N LEU A 107 -12.04 0.03 1.74
CA LEU A 107 -12.92 0.92 2.50
C LEU A 107 -14.32 1.02 1.89
N PHE A 108 -14.45 1.21 0.57
CA PHE A 108 -15.79 1.31 -0.01
C PHE A 108 -16.53 -0.03 0.00
N GLN A 109 -15.83 -1.16 -0.18
CA GLN A 109 -16.45 -2.48 -0.06
C GLN A 109 -16.92 -2.77 1.36
N ARG A 110 -16.27 -2.19 2.36
CA ARG A 110 -16.60 -2.38 3.78
C ARG A 110 -17.73 -1.49 4.27
N PHE A 111 -17.73 -0.22 3.88
CA PHE A 111 -18.59 0.80 4.47
C PHE A 111 -19.66 1.33 3.50
N GLY A 112 -19.55 1.02 2.23
CA GLY A 112 -20.50 1.45 1.21
C GLY A 112 -21.85 0.74 1.32
N ARG A 113 -22.87 1.41 0.84
CA ARG A 113 -24.17 0.79 0.55
C ARG A 113 -24.04 -0.09 -0.70
N PRO A 114 -24.93 -1.07 -0.91
CA PRO A 114 -24.85 -1.96 -2.09
C PRO A 114 -24.80 -1.23 -3.44
N ASP A 115 -25.55 -0.13 -3.59
CA ASP A 115 -25.54 0.73 -4.78
C ASP A 115 -24.19 1.41 -4.99
N GLN A 116 -23.59 1.95 -3.92
CA GLN A 116 -22.27 2.58 -3.96
C GLN A 116 -21.17 1.56 -4.26
N ILE A 117 -21.22 0.38 -3.62
CA ILE A 117 -20.25 -0.70 -3.86
C ILE A 117 -20.27 -1.10 -5.33
N SER A 118 -21.47 -1.29 -5.91
CA SER A 118 -21.61 -1.64 -7.34
C SER A 118 -21.09 -0.54 -8.26
N HIS A 119 -21.37 0.73 -7.94
CA HIS A 119 -20.92 1.89 -8.71
C HIS A 119 -19.39 2.01 -8.71
N TRP A 120 -18.77 2.04 -7.52
CA TRP A 120 -17.30 2.19 -7.41
C TRP A 120 -16.54 0.96 -7.87
N ALA A 121 -17.14 -0.24 -7.77
CA ALA A 121 -16.56 -1.44 -8.37
C ALA A 121 -16.53 -1.37 -9.89
N ALA A 122 -17.59 -0.85 -10.54
CA ALA A 122 -17.61 -0.62 -11.99
C ALA A 122 -16.51 0.36 -12.42
N ASP A 123 -16.27 1.45 -11.66
CA ASP A 123 -15.20 2.39 -11.93
C ASP A 123 -13.82 1.72 -11.81
N ALA A 124 -13.60 0.90 -10.78
CA ALA A 124 -12.34 0.16 -10.61
C ALA A 124 -12.10 -0.84 -11.76
N LEU A 125 -13.16 -1.54 -12.23
CA LEU A 125 -13.09 -2.43 -13.39
C LEU A 125 -12.82 -1.66 -14.69
N ALA A 126 -13.33 -0.44 -14.82
CA ALA A 126 -13.06 0.45 -15.94
C ALA A 126 -11.62 1.01 -15.92
N GLY A 127 -10.86 0.78 -14.84
CA GLY A 127 -9.46 1.19 -14.70
C GLY A 127 -9.26 2.54 -14.04
N HIS A 128 -10.28 3.11 -13.40
CA HIS A 128 -10.10 4.31 -12.58
C HIS A 128 -9.13 4.04 -11.42
N LEU A 129 -8.24 4.99 -11.18
CA LEU A 129 -7.28 4.91 -10.08
C LEU A 129 -7.89 5.56 -8.83
N PHE A 130 -7.98 4.77 -7.77
CA PHE A 130 -8.38 5.22 -6.44
C PHE A 130 -7.14 5.60 -5.60
N GLY A 131 -7.36 6.38 -4.56
CA GLY A 131 -6.34 6.75 -3.58
C GLY A 131 -6.98 7.14 -2.26
N VAL A 132 -6.18 7.29 -1.21
CA VAL A 132 -6.65 7.81 0.08
C VAL A 132 -5.90 9.08 0.42
N TRP A 133 -6.63 10.21 0.53
CA TRP A 133 -6.13 11.53 0.89
C TRP A 133 -6.74 11.96 2.23
N ASN A 134 -6.11 11.55 3.33
CA ASN A 134 -6.67 11.79 4.67
C ASN A 134 -5.88 12.79 5.51
N THR A 135 -4.66 13.17 5.13
CA THR A 135 -3.88 14.12 5.93
C THR A 135 -4.37 15.54 5.73
N GLU A 136 -4.83 16.18 6.79
CA GLU A 136 -5.31 17.54 6.75
C GLU A 136 -4.16 18.54 6.48
N ALA A 137 -4.48 19.60 5.74
CA ALA A 137 -3.71 20.83 5.75
C ALA A 137 -4.10 21.68 6.99
N GLU A 138 -3.50 22.85 7.15
CA GLU A 138 -3.82 23.74 8.26
C GLU A 138 -5.29 24.18 8.27
N ASP A 139 -5.86 24.38 7.08
CA ASP A 139 -7.27 24.79 6.89
C ASP A 139 -8.28 23.60 6.92
N GLY A 140 -7.82 22.38 6.91
CA GLY A 140 -8.63 21.14 7.02
C GLY A 140 -9.90 21.10 6.14
N VAL A 141 -10.30 19.93 5.67
CA VAL A 141 -11.50 19.84 4.81
C VAL A 141 -12.79 19.81 5.62
N ARG A 142 -13.74 20.68 5.26
CA ARG A 142 -15.10 20.77 5.82
C ARG A 142 -16.15 20.57 4.74
N LEU A 143 -17.27 19.96 5.11
CA LEU A 143 -18.46 19.78 4.27
C LEU A 143 -19.50 20.84 4.64
N GLU A 144 -19.75 21.79 3.77
CA GLU A 144 -20.78 22.82 3.93
C GLU A 144 -22.06 22.35 3.25
N PRO A 145 -23.18 22.20 3.99
CA PRO A 145 -24.44 21.79 3.40
C PRO A 145 -24.96 22.82 2.39
N LEU A 146 -25.44 22.32 1.25
CA LEU A 146 -26.10 23.08 0.22
C LEU A 146 -27.59 22.68 0.15
N PRO A 147 -28.43 23.49 -0.52
CA PRO A 147 -29.80 23.08 -0.84
C PRO A 147 -29.81 21.73 -1.58
N ASN A 148 -30.89 20.96 -1.40
CA ASN A 148 -31.13 19.65 -2.05
C ASN A 148 -30.20 18.50 -1.58
N GLY A 149 -29.60 18.58 -0.39
CA GLY A 149 -28.78 17.53 0.21
C GLY A 149 -27.38 17.39 -0.40
N ARG A 150 -26.93 18.38 -1.17
CA ARG A 150 -25.55 18.48 -1.67
C ARG A 150 -24.63 19.08 -0.61
N PHE A 151 -23.34 18.95 -0.83
CA PHE A 151 -22.32 19.59 0.01
C PHE A 151 -21.28 20.29 -0.86
N ARG A 152 -20.75 21.41 -0.34
CA ARG A 152 -19.57 22.07 -0.89
C ARG A 152 -18.40 21.79 0.02
N LEU A 153 -17.26 21.43 -0.58
CA LEU A 153 -16.01 21.24 0.15
C LEU A 153 -15.33 22.58 0.37
N GLN A 154 -14.70 22.74 1.54
CA GLN A 154 -13.85 23.88 1.88
C GLN A 154 -12.60 23.37 2.58
N GLY A 155 -11.42 23.84 2.16
CA GLY A 155 -10.14 23.48 2.75
C GLY A 155 -9.33 22.54 1.88
N SER A 156 -8.20 22.07 2.44
CA SER A 156 -7.17 21.38 1.70
C SER A 156 -6.73 20.09 2.39
N LYS A 157 -6.18 19.16 1.59
CA LYS A 157 -5.44 17.98 2.05
C LYS A 157 -3.97 18.13 1.70
N THR A 158 -3.09 17.59 2.53
CA THR A 158 -1.67 17.41 2.22
C THR A 158 -1.35 15.95 1.93
N PHE A 159 -0.18 15.70 1.33
CA PHE A 159 0.24 14.35 0.94
C PHE A 159 -0.81 13.61 0.10
N GLY A 160 -1.49 14.32 -0.80
CA GLY A 160 -2.43 13.75 -1.76
C GLY A 160 -1.69 12.91 -2.80
N SER A 161 -1.27 11.69 -2.43
CA SER A 161 -0.46 10.83 -3.32
C SER A 161 -1.21 10.52 -4.60
N GLY A 162 -0.52 10.68 -5.75
CA GLY A 162 -1.10 10.53 -7.07
C GLY A 162 -1.99 11.69 -7.50
N ALA A 163 -1.90 12.86 -6.86
CA ALA A 163 -2.67 14.05 -7.24
C ALA A 163 -2.42 14.42 -8.71
N GLY A 164 -3.50 14.69 -9.44
CA GLY A 164 -3.50 14.89 -10.89
C GLY A 164 -3.68 13.60 -11.72
N HIS A 165 -3.58 12.41 -11.11
CA HIS A 165 -3.70 11.11 -11.77
C HIS A 165 -4.73 10.18 -11.10
N VAL A 166 -4.87 10.26 -9.78
CA VAL A 166 -5.94 9.59 -9.05
C VAL A 166 -7.27 10.25 -9.42
N THR A 167 -8.20 9.48 -9.98
CA THR A 167 -9.50 9.97 -10.45
C THR A 167 -10.62 9.75 -9.45
N ARG A 168 -10.39 8.89 -8.44
CA ARG A 168 -11.34 8.53 -7.38
C ARG A 168 -10.67 8.58 -6.00
N PRO A 169 -10.23 9.76 -5.53
CA PRO A 169 -9.70 9.86 -4.18
C PRO A 169 -10.80 9.66 -3.13
N LEU A 170 -10.54 8.78 -2.16
CA LEU A 170 -11.26 8.69 -0.92
C LEU A 170 -10.63 9.66 0.07
N LEU A 171 -11.43 10.48 0.69
CA LEU A 171 -10.98 11.44 1.70
C LEU A 171 -12.00 11.58 2.83
N THR A 172 -11.63 12.27 3.89
CA THR A 172 -12.51 12.62 4.99
C THR A 172 -12.69 14.13 5.04
N GLY A 173 -13.87 14.58 5.47
CA GLY A 173 -14.14 15.97 5.76
C GLY A 173 -14.98 16.11 7.03
N ALA A 174 -14.81 17.22 7.75
CA ALA A 174 -15.58 17.52 8.94
C ALA A 174 -17.00 17.95 8.57
N LEU A 175 -17.98 17.36 9.24
CA LEU A 175 -19.39 17.80 9.18
C LEU A 175 -19.62 18.99 10.11
N PRO A 176 -20.68 19.80 9.89
CA PRO A 176 -21.01 20.93 10.75
C PRO A 176 -21.27 20.56 12.21
N ASP A 177 -21.74 19.35 12.47
CA ASP A 177 -21.99 18.79 13.80
C ASP A 177 -20.75 18.19 14.50
N GLY A 178 -19.57 18.27 13.84
CA GLY A 178 -18.29 17.83 14.36
C GLY A 178 -17.90 16.39 14.04
N GLY A 179 -18.68 15.66 13.26
CA GLY A 179 -18.32 14.31 12.78
C GLY A 179 -17.32 14.35 11.61
N TRP A 180 -16.53 13.29 11.42
CA TRP A 180 -15.68 13.09 10.25
C TRP A 180 -16.31 12.12 9.28
N GLN A 181 -16.65 12.58 8.08
CA GLN A 181 -17.34 11.80 7.06
C GLN A 181 -16.38 11.39 5.92
N MET A 182 -16.37 10.11 5.56
CA MET A 182 -15.70 9.65 4.33
C MET A 182 -16.52 10.04 3.09
N LEU A 183 -15.82 10.30 2.00
CA LEU A 183 -16.41 10.46 0.67
C LEU A 183 -15.43 9.99 -0.41
N ILE A 184 -15.95 9.64 -1.58
CA ILE A 184 -15.18 9.42 -2.80
C ILE A 184 -15.52 10.53 -3.78
N LEU A 185 -14.51 11.20 -4.32
CA LEU A 185 -14.66 12.36 -5.19
C LEU A 185 -14.39 11.98 -6.65
N PRO A 186 -15.37 12.07 -7.56
CA PRO A 186 -15.15 11.82 -8.99
C PRO A 186 -14.47 13.03 -9.65
N LEU A 187 -13.14 12.95 -9.86
CA LEU A 187 -12.32 14.05 -10.39
C LEU A 187 -12.34 14.20 -11.91
N ASP A 188 -13.02 13.34 -12.63
CA ASP A 188 -13.34 13.50 -14.04
C ASP A 188 -14.45 14.53 -14.30
N LEU A 189 -15.25 14.84 -13.29
CA LEU A 189 -16.33 15.80 -13.35
C LEU A 189 -15.91 17.22 -12.90
N GLN A 190 -14.91 17.32 -12.04
CA GLN A 190 -14.42 18.57 -11.47
C GLN A 190 -12.96 18.41 -11.02
N GLN A 191 -12.17 19.47 -11.15
CA GLN A 191 -10.74 19.42 -10.85
C GLN A 191 -10.39 20.33 -9.67
N PRO A 192 -9.67 19.81 -8.65
CA PRO A 192 -9.10 20.64 -7.60
C PRO A 192 -7.86 21.41 -8.08
N GLU A 193 -7.43 22.36 -7.29
CA GLU A 193 -6.14 23.01 -7.47
C GLU A 193 -5.04 22.22 -6.78
N TYR A 194 -3.91 22.01 -7.48
CA TYR A 194 -2.75 21.31 -6.97
C TYR A 194 -1.60 22.25 -6.67
N ASN A 195 -1.16 22.34 -5.42
CA ASN A 195 0.10 22.98 -5.06
C ASN A 195 1.25 21.98 -5.20
N THR A 196 1.85 21.94 -6.37
CA THR A 196 2.98 21.04 -6.68
C THR A 196 4.26 21.43 -5.96
N SER A 197 4.44 22.71 -5.57
CA SER A 197 5.61 23.16 -4.83
C SER A 197 5.70 22.64 -3.40
N PHE A 198 4.60 22.11 -2.86
CA PHE A 198 4.57 21.39 -1.59
C PHE A 198 5.45 20.12 -1.63
N TRP A 199 5.55 19.46 -2.80
CA TRP A 199 6.20 18.16 -2.92
C TRP A 199 7.66 18.28 -3.40
N GLN A 200 8.56 18.55 -2.44
CA GLN A 200 10.01 18.60 -2.65
C GLN A 200 10.71 17.58 -1.72
N PRO A 201 10.42 16.28 -1.87
CA PRO A 201 10.87 15.26 -0.93
C PRO A 201 12.30 14.80 -1.21
N LEU A 202 12.95 14.21 -0.20
CA LEU A 202 14.21 13.50 -0.37
C LEU A 202 14.07 12.35 -1.38
N GLY A 203 13.03 11.52 -1.20
CA GLY A 203 12.70 10.36 -2.03
C GLY A 203 11.21 10.25 -2.27
N MET A 204 10.78 9.18 -2.94
CA MET A 204 9.38 9.00 -3.34
C MET A 204 8.86 10.11 -4.27
N ARG A 205 9.74 10.71 -5.05
CA ARG A 205 9.45 11.88 -5.91
C ARG A 205 8.33 11.58 -6.88
N ALA A 206 8.33 10.36 -7.44
CA ALA A 206 7.34 9.88 -8.40
C ALA A 206 5.96 9.56 -7.79
N SER A 207 5.71 9.86 -6.51
CA SER A 207 4.39 9.65 -5.92
C SER A 207 3.45 10.85 -6.07
N ALA A 208 3.89 11.97 -6.65
CA ALA A 208 3.08 13.20 -6.86
C ALA A 208 2.18 13.53 -5.66
N SER A 209 2.77 13.59 -4.45
CA SER A 209 2.01 13.72 -3.19
C SER A 209 1.78 15.18 -2.83
N PHE A 210 1.01 15.89 -3.65
CA PHE A 210 0.80 17.33 -3.55
C PHE A 210 -0.10 17.73 -2.38
N GLN A 211 -0.13 19.03 -2.08
CA GLN A 211 -1.24 19.64 -1.37
C GLN A 211 -2.38 19.88 -2.37
N VAL A 212 -3.60 19.54 -1.97
CA VAL A 212 -4.78 19.58 -2.84
C VAL A 212 -5.82 20.48 -2.23
N ASN A 213 -6.11 21.61 -2.87
CA ASN A 213 -7.17 22.51 -2.49
C ASN A 213 -8.51 22.02 -3.08
N LEU A 214 -9.43 21.65 -2.21
CA LEU A 214 -10.75 21.12 -2.54
C LEU A 214 -11.85 22.18 -2.45
N SER A 215 -11.52 23.41 -2.09
CA SER A 215 -12.50 24.48 -1.88
C SER A 215 -13.30 24.76 -3.15
N GLY A 216 -14.62 24.84 -2.97
CA GLY A 216 -15.57 25.11 -4.06
C GLY A 216 -16.06 23.87 -4.81
N LEU A 217 -15.42 22.70 -4.65
CA LEU A 217 -15.93 21.46 -5.24
C LEU A 217 -17.24 21.05 -4.57
N GLU A 218 -18.16 20.52 -5.36
CA GLU A 218 -19.46 20.09 -4.87
C GLU A 218 -19.65 18.59 -5.02
N ILE A 219 -20.30 17.97 -4.06
CA ILE A 219 -20.58 16.53 -4.02
C ILE A 219 -22.05 16.29 -3.74
N GLU A 220 -22.53 15.15 -4.19
CA GLU A 220 -23.88 14.65 -3.88
C GLU A 220 -23.86 13.88 -2.56
N ALA A 221 -25.02 13.77 -1.91
CA ALA A 221 -25.15 12.92 -0.72
C ALA A 221 -24.80 11.44 -1.00
N THR A 222 -24.90 11.01 -2.25
CA THR A 222 -24.53 9.67 -2.73
C THR A 222 -23.03 9.42 -2.73
N ASP A 223 -22.20 10.47 -2.71
CA ASP A 223 -20.75 10.37 -2.66
C ASP A 223 -20.22 10.17 -1.23
N LEU A 224 -21.07 10.44 -0.23
CA LEU A 224 -20.75 10.18 1.18
C LEU A 224 -20.74 8.69 1.46
N LEU A 225 -19.62 8.18 1.96
CA LEU A 225 -19.37 6.77 2.19
C LEU A 225 -19.43 6.42 3.68
N GLY A 226 -20.24 5.43 4.04
CA GLY A 226 -20.39 4.99 5.43
C GLY A 226 -21.07 6.03 6.32
N LYS A 227 -20.82 5.93 7.62
CA LYS A 227 -21.30 6.86 8.66
C LYS A 227 -20.16 7.75 9.16
N PRO A 228 -20.45 8.90 9.79
CA PRO A 228 -19.43 9.68 10.46
C PRO A 228 -18.61 8.84 11.45
N GLY A 229 -17.28 8.94 11.36
CA GLY A 229 -16.34 8.19 12.18
C GLY A 229 -15.93 6.80 11.67
N ASP A 230 -16.60 6.25 10.66
CA ASP A 230 -16.30 4.91 10.14
C ASP A 230 -14.87 4.77 9.63
N TYR A 231 -14.25 5.82 9.08
CA TYR A 231 -12.86 5.81 8.66
C TYR A 231 -11.88 5.41 9.76
N TYR A 232 -12.17 5.81 11.01
CA TYR A 232 -11.31 5.58 12.17
C TYR A 232 -11.66 4.30 12.95
N GLN A 233 -12.62 3.51 12.45
CA GLN A 233 -12.99 2.25 13.11
C GLN A 233 -11.82 1.26 13.11
N GLN A 234 -11.58 0.68 14.28
CA GLN A 234 -10.61 -0.39 14.45
C GLN A 234 -11.25 -1.78 14.18
N PRO A 235 -10.51 -2.75 13.64
CA PRO A 235 -9.08 -2.69 13.30
C PRO A 235 -8.78 -2.12 11.90
N TRP A 236 -9.77 -1.64 11.17
CA TRP A 236 -9.65 -1.27 9.76
C TRP A 236 -8.68 -0.12 9.53
N PHE A 237 -8.67 0.86 10.42
CA PHE A 237 -7.78 2.01 10.34
C PHE A 237 -6.33 1.63 10.62
N SER A 238 -6.01 1.23 11.85
CA SER A 238 -4.63 0.95 12.25
C SER A 238 -4.10 -0.38 11.71
N GLY A 239 -4.97 -1.39 11.57
CA GLY A 239 -4.61 -2.69 11.00
C GLY A 239 -4.15 -2.61 9.54
N GLY A 240 -4.49 -1.52 8.83
CA GLY A 240 -4.00 -1.24 7.48
C GLY A 240 -2.48 -1.06 7.37
N ALA A 241 -1.79 -0.81 8.48
CA ALA A 241 -0.34 -0.62 8.51
C ALA A 241 0.47 -1.79 7.91
N ILE A 242 -0.06 -3.01 7.96
CA ILE A 242 0.61 -4.18 7.36
C ILE A 242 0.80 -4.05 5.85
N ARG A 243 -0.02 -3.27 5.14
CA ARG A 243 0.06 -3.09 3.69
C ARG A 243 1.27 -2.24 3.30
N PHE A 244 1.44 -1.06 3.91
CA PHE A 244 2.62 -0.24 3.60
C PHE A 244 3.92 -0.91 4.09
N ALA A 245 3.87 -1.64 5.21
CA ALA A 245 5.01 -2.43 5.69
C ALA A 245 5.41 -3.50 4.66
N ALA A 246 4.45 -4.14 3.98
CA ALA A 246 4.75 -5.09 2.91
C ALA A 246 5.47 -4.43 1.72
N VAL A 247 5.07 -3.23 1.32
CA VAL A 247 5.77 -2.45 0.28
C VAL A 247 7.20 -2.13 0.70
N GLN A 248 7.41 -1.75 1.97
CA GLN A 248 8.73 -1.44 2.53
C GLN A 248 9.65 -2.66 2.56
N VAL A 249 9.12 -3.86 2.90
CA VAL A 249 9.88 -5.13 2.78
C VAL A 249 10.33 -5.34 1.33
N GLY A 250 9.47 -5.08 0.35
CA GLY A 250 9.85 -5.14 -1.06
C GLY A 250 11.00 -4.18 -1.41
N GLY A 251 10.97 -2.94 -0.91
CA GLY A 251 12.06 -1.99 -1.06
C GLY A 251 13.38 -2.47 -0.44
N ALA A 252 13.30 -3.09 0.74
CA ALA A 252 14.47 -3.71 1.38
C ALA A 252 15.06 -4.86 0.55
N GLU A 253 14.21 -5.71 -0.06
CA GLU A 253 14.64 -6.75 -0.99
C GLU A 253 15.35 -6.17 -2.22
N ALA A 254 14.83 -5.08 -2.80
CA ALA A 254 15.49 -4.41 -3.93
C ALA A 254 16.87 -3.86 -3.56
N ILE A 255 17.02 -3.28 -2.37
CA ILE A 255 18.33 -2.80 -1.86
C ILE A 255 19.29 -3.96 -1.66
N PHE A 256 18.85 -5.09 -1.14
CA PHE A 256 19.67 -6.30 -1.00
C PHE A 256 20.15 -6.80 -2.37
N ASP A 257 19.25 -6.91 -3.33
CA ASP A 257 19.56 -7.37 -4.69
C ASP A 257 20.58 -6.45 -5.34
N GLU A 258 20.40 -5.12 -5.27
CA GLU A 258 21.32 -4.15 -5.84
C GLU A 258 22.68 -4.12 -5.12
N THR A 259 22.71 -4.29 -3.81
CA THR A 259 23.95 -4.42 -3.06
C THR A 259 24.75 -5.66 -3.52
N THR A 260 24.06 -6.77 -3.71
CA THR A 260 24.67 -8.02 -4.18
C THR A 260 25.17 -7.88 -5.62
N ARG A 261 24.37 -7.26 -6.50
CA ARG A 261 24.76 -6.94 -7.89
C ARG A 261 26.03 -6.08 -7.91
N PHE A 262 26.04 -5.01 -7.13
CA PHE A 262 27.17 -4.08 -7.04
C PHE A 262 28.46 -4.80 -6.58
N LEU A 263 28.42 -5.58 -5.50
CA LEU A 263 29.58 -6.31 -4.99
C LEU A 263 30.15 -7.30 -6.00
N ARG A 264 29.28 -7.97 -6.77
CA ARG A 264 29.72 -8.85 -7.88
C ARG A 264 30.40 -8.05 -8.99
N ALA A 265 29.82 -6.92 -9.38
CA ALA A 265 30.36 -6.07 -10.45
C ALA A 265 31.74 -5.50 -10.11
N VAL A 266 32.01 -5.20 -8.83
CA VAL A 266 33.32 -4.68 -8.39
C VAL A 266 34.29 -5.77 -7.90
N GLY A 267 33.94 -7.04 -8.03
CA GLY A 267 34.82 -8.19 -7.67
C GLY A 267 35.10 -8.34 -6.18
N ARG A 268 34.14 -7.93 -5.31
CA ARG A 268 34.31 -7.98 -3.83
C ARG A 268 33.53 -9.11 -3.16
N THR A 269 33.32 -10.21 -3.87
CA THR A 269 32.53 -11.35 -3.35
C THR A 269 33.30 -12.20 -2.33
N ASP A 270 34.61 -12.12 -2.29
CA ASP A 270 35.47 -12.90 -1.38
C ASP A 270 35.87 -12.13 -0.11
N ASP A 271 35.51 -10.85 -0.03
CA ASP A 271 35.76 -10.01 1.15
C ASP A 271 34.92 -10.53 2.35
N PRO A 272 35.57 -10.96 3.46
CA PRO A 272 34.85 -11.55 4.59
C PRO A 272 33.90 -10.57 5.29
N TYR A 273 34.22 -9.30 5.27
CA TYR A 273 33.37 -8.26 5.87
C TYR A 273 32.13 -7.98 5.02
N GLN A 274 32.23 -8.11 3.68
CA GLN A 274 31.06 -8.01 2.81
C GLN A 274 30.15 -9.24 2.98
N ARG A 275 30.73 -10.43 3.08
CA ARG A 275 29.99 -11.67 3.35
C ARG A 275 29.23 -11.59 4.68
N GLN A 276 29.87 -11.08 5.74
CA GLN A 276 29.23 -10.89 7.04
C GLN A 276 28.01 -9.95 6.91
N ARG A 277 28.19 -8.76 6.28
CA ARG A 277 27.09 -7.80 6.09
C ARG A 277 25.94 -8.38 5.27
N LEU A 278 26.22 -9.11 4.20
CA LEU A 278 25.19 -9.79 3.42
C LEU A 278 24.47 -10.87 4.22
N GLY A 279 25.18 -11.58 5.12
CA GLY A 279 24.59 -12.52 6.06
C GLY A 279 23.59 -11.83 7.00
N GLU A 280 23.97 -10.69 7.58
CA GLU A 280 23.09 -9.88 8.42
C GLU A 280 21.88 -9.34 7.64
N MET A 281 22.10 -8.81 6.41
CA MET A 281 21.02 -8.36 5.54
C MET A 281 20.06 -9.49 5.18
N SER A 282 20.56 -10.70 4.91
CA SER A 282 19.74 -11.89 4.62
C SER A 282 18.85 -12.25 5.80
N MET A 283 19.37 -12.17 7.03
CA MET A 283 18.60 -12.39 8.24
C MET A 283 17.49 -11.35 8.40
N LEU A 284 17.75 -10.07 8.11
CA LEU A 284 16.74 -8.99 8.16
C LEU A 284 15.63 -9.21 7.11
N ILE A 285 15.99 -9.59 5.87
CA ILE A 285 15.02 -9.91 4.81
C ILE A 285 14.14 -11.10 5.22
N ALA A 286 14.75 -12.20 5.71
CA ALA A 286 13.98 -13.35 6.18
C ALA A 286 13.01 -12.98 7.31
N THR A 287 13.44 -12.12 8.24
CA THR A 287 12.61 -11.59 9.32
C THR A 287 11.39 -10.84 8.75
N GLY A 288 11.59 -9.94 7.79
CA GLY A 288 10.50 -9.22 7.13
C GLY A 288 9.49 -10.16 6.46
N GLN A 289 9.98 -11.17 5.73
CA GLN A 289 9.13 -12.18 5.07
C GLN A 289 8.34 -13.04 6.07
N HIS A 290 8.92 -13.36 7.22
CA HIS A 290 8.20 -14.08 8.29
C HIS A 290 7.09 -13.22 8.89
N TRP A 291 7.32 -11.93 9.09
CA TRP A 291 6.30 -11.02 9.59
C TRP A 291 5.12 -10.86 8.62
N LEU A 292 5.35 -10.85 7.30
CA LEU A 292 4.26 -10.86 6.32
C LEU A 292 3.34 -12.08 6.47
N ARG A 293 3.93 -13.27 6.66
CA ARG A 293 3.15 -14.50 6.88
C ARG A 293 2.40 -14.45 8.21
N ALA A 294 3.08 -14.05 9.28
CA ALA A 294 2.48 -13.95 10.60
C ALA A 294 1.30 -12.96 10.62
N ALA A 295 1.44 -11.80 9.98
CA ALA A 295 0.35 -10.82 9.87
C ALA A 295 -0.85 -11.36 9.09
N ALA A 296 -0.61 -12.08 8.00
CA ALA A 296 -1.67 -12.68 7.21
C ALA A 296 -2.44 -13.77 8.00
N GLU A 297 -1.72 -14.64 8.71
CA GLU A 297 -2.33 -15.64 9.57
C GLU A 297 -3.09 -15.00 10.74
N PHE A 298 -2.58 -13.90 11.28
CA PHE A 298 -3.24 -13.19 12.37
C PHE A 298 -4.59 -12.60 11.93
N VAL A 299 -4.66 -11.96 10.75
CA VAL A 299 -5.90 -11.37 10.21
C VAL A 299 -6.96 -12.43 9.86
N LYS A 300 -6.55 -13.63 9.46
CA LYS A 300 -7.48 -14.73 9.12
C LYS A 300 -8.20 -15.34 10.32
N ARG A 301 -7.74 -15.09 11.53
CA ARG A 301 -8.35 -15.71 12.71
C ARG A 301 -9.82 -15.29 12.81
N PRO A 302 -10.76 -16.21 12.92
CA PRO A 302 -12.13 -15.85 13.27
C PRO A 302 -12.08 -15.13 14.62
N GLY A 303 -12.79 -14.03 14.74
CA GLY A 303 -12.87 -13.28 15.99
C GLY A 303 -13.10 -14.24 17.15
N ALA A 304 -12.09 -14.41 18.00
CA ALA A 304 -12.14 -15.39 19.07
C ALA A 304 -13.39 -15.13 19.90
N ALA A 305 -14.08 -16.22 20.25
CA ALA A 305 -15.24 -16.17 21.13
C ALA A 305 -14.91 -15.27 22.32
N THR A 306 -15.79 -14.34 22.60
CA THR A 306 -15.70 -13.33 23.65
C THR A 306 -15.50 -13.95 25.01
N SER A 307 -14.26 -14.26 25.36
CA SER A 307 -13.89 -14.45 26.75
C SER A 307 -13.68 -13.07 27.35
N PRO A 308 -14.34 -12.72 28.45
CA PRO A 308 -14.17 -11.40 29.08
C PRO A 308 -12.73 -11.15 29.57
N THR A 309 -11.88 -12.17 29.56
CA THR A 309 -10.47 -12.15 30.03
C THR A 309 -9.46 -12.04 28.87
N LEU A 310 -9.91 -12.15 27.60
CA LEU A 310 -9.05 -12.03 26.43
C LEU A 310 -9.30 -10.69 25.71
N PRO A 311 -8.25 -10.09 25.11
CA PRO A 311 -8.39 -8.88 24.31
C PRO A 311 -9.37 -9.11 23.16
N SER A 312 -10.05 -8.04 22.75
CA SER A 312 -10.88 -8.09 21.56
C SER A 312 -10.01 -8.38 20.32
N TYR A 313 -10.61 -9.01 19.31
CA TYR A 313 -9.94 -9.21 18.02
C TYR A 313 -9.39 -7.92 17.43
N ALA A 314 -10.12 -6.81 17.58
CA ALA A 314 -9.71 -5.51 17.09
C ALA A 314 -8.45 -4.98 17.80
N GLU A 315 -8.39 -5.06 19.13
CA GLU A 315 -7.21 -4.64 19.91
C GLU A 315 -5.99 -5.49 19.58
N ALA A 316 -6.14 -6.80 19.53
CA ALA A 316 -5.05 -7.72 19.18
C ALA A 316 -4.54 -7.47 17.75
N THR A 317 -5.44 -7.24 16.79
CA THR A 317 -5.07 -6.94 15.39
C THR A 317 -4.30 -5.62 15.28
N VAL A 318 -4.74 -4.58 15.98
CA VAL A 318 -4.04 -3.29 16.02
C VAL A 318 -2.65 -3.43 16.64
N ALA A 319 -2.55 -4.11 17.78
CA ALA A 319 -1.27 -4.33 18.46
C ALA A 319 -0.28 -5.11 17.58
N HIS A 320 -0.75 -6.17 16.91
CA HIS A 320 0.08 -6.95 15.97
C HIS A 320 0.53 -6.12 14.76
N ALA A 321 -0.36 -5.31 14.18
CA ALA A 321 -0.01 -4.42 13.07
C ALA A 321 1.01 -3.35 13.48
N ASN A 322 0.90 -2.81 14.70
CA ASN A 322 1.85 -1.87 15.27
C ASN A 322 3.23 -2.50 15.48
N LEU A 323 3.30 -3.75 15.97
CA LEU A 323 4.56 -4.49 16.05
C LEU A 323 5.18 -4.72 14.69
N MET A 324 4.39 -5.21 13.73
CA MET A 324 4.88 -5.48 12.37
C MET A 324 5.48 -4.23 11.73
N ARG A 325 4.77 -3.09 11.76
CA ARG A 325 5.28 -1.84 11.15
C ARG A 325 6.58 -1.39 11.83
N SER A 326 6.68 -1.53 13.16
CA SER A 326 7.87 -1.12 13.91
C SER A 326 9.08 -2.03 13.62
N VAL A 327 8.86 -3.33 13.55
CA VAL A 327 9.91 -4.29 13.15
C VAL A 327 10.37 -4.04 11.72
N VAL A 328 9.43 -3.79 10.79
CA VAL A 328 9.78 -3.52 9.39
C VAL A 328 10.56 -2.20 9.26
N GLU A 329 10.20 -1.17 10.02
CA GLU A 329 10.98 0.08 10.06
C GLU A 329 12.41 -0.18 10.56
N ASP A 330 12.57 -0.87 11.71
CA ASP A 330 13.90 -1.17 12.29
C ASP A 330 14.76 -2.00 11.33
N LEU A 331 14.22 -3.10 10.79
CA LEU A 331 14.98 -3.94 9.86
C LEU A 331 15.41 -3.18 8.61
N CYS A 332 14.55 -2.31 8.05
CA CYS A 332 14.89 -1.51 6.87
C CYS A 332 15.99 -0.50 7.18
N LEU A 333 15.93 0.20 8.31
CA LEU A 333 16.98 1.15 8.75
C LEU A 333 18.33 0.45 8.92
N ARG A 334 18.35 -0.71 9.56
CA ARG A 334 19.57 -1.51 9.73
C ARG A 334 20.10 -2.02 8.41
N LEU A 335 19.22 -2.47 7.52
CA LEU A 335 19.59 -2.96 6.19
C LEU A 335 20.20 -1.84 5.34
N LEU A 336 19.62 -0.63 5.35
CA LEU A 336 20.17 0.55 4.67
C LEU A 336 21.60 0.85 5.15
N ALA A 337 21.84 0.88 6.46
CA ALA A 337 23.15 1.15 7.03
C ALA A 337 24.22 0.09 6.66
N LEU A 338 23.81 -1.18 6.56
CA LEU A 338 24.69 -2.27 6.11
C LEU A 338 25.01 -2.14 4.61
N ALA A 339 23.98 -1.85 3.80
CA ALA A 339 24.10 -1.70 2.35
C ALA A 339 25.00 -0.53 1.96
N GLU A 340 24.87 0.63 2.62
CA GLU A 340 25.75 1.80 2.43
C GLU A 340 27.23 1.45 2.62
N ARG A 341 27.54 0.66 3.65
CA ARG A 341 28.92 0.17 3.91
C ARG A 341 29.40 -0.80 2.84
N CYS A 342 28.50 -1.49 2.14
CA CYS A 342 28.86 -2.39 1.05
C CYS A 342 29.17 -1.62 -0.23
N VAL A 343 28.32 -0.67 -0.62
CA VAL A 343 28.43 0.04 -1.90
C VAL A 343 29.33 1.27 -1.81
N GLY A 344 29.47 1.88 -0.61
CA GLY A 344 30.24 3.09 -0.41
C GLY A 344 29.73 4.27 -1.24
N ALA A 345 30.52 5.34 -1.32
CA ALA A 345 30.14 6.55 -2.05
C ALA A 345 29.79 6.30 -3.54
N ARG A 346 30.41 5.30 -4.16
CA ARG A 346 30.15 4.98 -5.59
C ARG A 346 28.73 4.53 -5.83
N GLY A 347 28.18 3.67 -4.96
CA GLY A 347 26.79 3.21 -5.09
C GLY A 347 25.75 4.32 -4.86
N LEU A 348 26.14 5.42 -4.21
CA LEU A 348 25.29 6.60 -3.98
C LEU A 348 25.38 7.65 -5.10
N LEU A 349 26.07 7.35 -6.19
CA LEU A 349 26.15 8.25 -7.35
C LEU A 349 25.20 7.78 -8.45
N ARG A 350 24.47 8.73 -9.06
CA ARG A 350 23.74 8.44 -10.29
C ARG A 350 24.71 8.05 -11.42
N PRO A 351 24.35 7.08 -12.26
CA PRO A 351 23.03 6.45 -12.43
C PRO A 351 22.82 5.15 -11.64
N GLU A 352 23.61 4.88 -10.58
CA GLU A 352 23.43 3.66 -9.81
C GLU A 352 22.03 3.57 -9.19
N PRO A 353 21.30 2.45 -9.37
CA PRO A 353 19.93 2.30 -8.87
C PRO A 353 19.82 2.41 -7.35
N PHE A 354 20.89 2.07 -6.63
CA PHE A 354 20.94 2.11 -5.17
C PHE A 354 20.67 3.53 -4.63
N GLU A 355 21.14 4.58 -5.31
CA GLU A 355 20.92 5.98 -4.91
C GLU A 355 19.43 6.30 -4.78
N ARG A 356 18.62 5.93 -5.79
CA ARG A 356 17.17 6.13 -5.77
C ARG A 356 16.49 5.26 -4.71
N LEU A 357 16.81 3.96 -4.68
CA LEU A 357 16.22 3.02 -3.72
C LEU A 357 16.46 3.47 -2.26
N HIS A 358 17.65 3.96 -1.97
CA HIS A 358 18.04 4.48 -0.67
C HIS A 358 17.18 5.69 -0.26
N ARG A 359 17.05 6.69 -1.14
CA ARG A 359 16.23 7.88 -0.89
C ARG A 359 14.76 7.51 -0.71
N ASP A 360 14.24 6.66 -1.58
CA ASP A 360 12.84 6.29 -1.59
C ASP A 360 12.47 5.52 -0.32
N LEU A 361 13.26 4.51 0.07
CA LEU A 361 12.98 3.76 1.29
C LEU A 361 13.16 4.62 2.54
N THR A 362 14.23 5.44 2.61
CA THR A 362 14.44 6.37 3.72
C THR A 362 13.25 7.29 3.93
N HIS A 363 12.70 7.85 2.84
CA HIS A 363 11.53 8.71 2.92
C HIS A 363 10.26 7.92 3.29
N TYR A 364 10.04 6.78 2.66
CA TYR A 364 8.81 5.99 2.84
C TYR A 364 8.70 5.35 4.23
N LEU A 365 9.82 5.15 4.94
CA LEU A 365 9.81 4.70 6.33
C LEU A 365 9.26 5.76 7.31
N ARG A 366 9.20 7.04 6.91
CA ARG A 366 8.68 8.12 7.77
C ARG A 366 7.15 8.13 7.82
N GLN A 367 6.57 7.01 8.24
CA GLN A 367 5.12 6.89 8.45
C GLN A 367 4.70 7.63 9.74
N PRO A 368 3.43 8.10 9.84
CA PRO A 368 2.98 8.86 11.00
C PRO A 368 3.14 8.10 12.33
N ALA A 369 3.57 8.82 13.38
CA ALA A 369 3.58 8.39 14.77
C ALA A 369 4.24 7.02 15.04
N PRO A 370 5.49 6.75 14.62
CA PRO A 370 6.14 5.46 14.83
C PRO A 370 6.30 5.12 16.31
N ASP A 371 6.74 6.09 17.14
CA ASP A 371 6.94 5.89 18.57
C ASP A 371 5.62 5.58 19.29
N ALA A 372 4.54 6.27 18.90
CA ALA A 372 3.21 6.03 19.48
C ALA A 372 2.71 4.62 19.11
N ALA A 373 2.98 4.13 17.90
CA ALA A 373 2.60 2.77 17.50
C ALA A 373 3.31 1.71 18.33
N LEU A 374 4.62 1.89 18.58
CA LEU A 374 5.39 0.96 19.41
C LEU A 374 4.97 1.05 20.89
N ALA A 375 4.74 2.26 21.40
CA ALA A 375 4.24 2.46 22.77
C ALA A 375 2.85 1.83 22.97
N ASP A 376 1.99 1.88 21.95
CA ASP A 376 0.66 1.25 21.99
C ASP A 376 0.74 -0.28 22.04
N ALA A 377 1.68 -0.90 21.34
CA ALA A 377 1.96 -2.33 21.47
C ALA A 377 2.46 -2.71 22.89
N GLY A 378 3.30 -1.86 23.50
CA GLY A 378 3.71 -1.99 24.89
C GLY A 378 2.56 -1.85 25.88
N ARG A 379 1.67 -0.87 25.65
CA ARG A 379 0.43 -0.70 26.44
C ARG A 379 -0.46 -1.94 26.35
N TYR A 380 -0.61 -2.52 25.16
CA TYR A 380 -1.36 -3.78 24.99
C TYR A 380 -0.78 -4.92 25.84
N ALA A 381 0.53 -5.10 25.83
CA ALA A 381 1.19 -6.11 26.63
C ALA A 381 0.99 -5.91 28.16
N LEU A 382 0.97 -4.66 28.62
CA LEU A 382 0.73 -4.33 30.02
C LEU A 382 -0.74 -4.47 30.44
N ALA A 383 -1.67 -4.25 29.54
CA ALA A 383 -3.11 -4.28 29.82
C ALA A 383 -3.65 -5.71 29.99
N HIS A 384 -2.93 -6.71 29.50
CA HIS A 384 -3.39 -8.08 29.49
C HIS A 384 -2.42 -9.01 30.23
N ASP A 385 -2.92 -9.72 31.26
CA ASP A 385 -2.15 -10.72 31.99
C ASP A 385 -2.08 -12.03 31.19
N ILE A 386 -1.39 -11.96 30.06
CA ILE A 386 -1.20 -13.07 29.12
C ILE A 386 0.30 -13.42 29.08
N PRO A 387 0.69 -14.68 29.33
CA PRO A 387 2.09 -15.09 29.21
C PRO A 387 2.65 -14.84 27.80
N ALA A 388 3.93 -14.46 27.70
CA ALA A 388 4.58 -14.06 26.45
C ALA A 388 4.41 -15.06 25.29
N HIS A 389 4.40 -16.37 25.57
CA HIS A 389 4.20 -17.41 24.55
C HIS A 389 2.77 -17.45 23.94
N ARG A 390 1.82 -16.72 24.53
CA ARG A 390 0.43 -16.63 24.07
C ARG A 390 0.01 -15.21 23.68
N LEU A 391 0.79 -14.20 24.04
CA LEU A 391 0.44 -12.79 23.87
C LEU A 391 0.32 -12.41 22.39
N TRP A 392 1.13 -13.01 21.55
CA TRP A 392 1.25 -12.69 20.13
C TRP A 392 0.88 -13.86 19.19
N THR A 393 0.27 -14.89 19.73
CA THR A 393 -0.13 -16.10 18.98
C THR A 393 -1.63 -16.14 18.71
#